data_4840a6ec350069d8e8fc3d114a842a65
#
_entry.id   4840a6ec350069d8e8fc3d114a842a65
#
_cell.length_a   1.000
_cell.length_b   1.000
_cell.length_c   1.000
_cell.angle_alpha   90.00
_cell.angle_beta   90.00
_cell.angle_gamma   90.00
#
_symmetry.space_group_name_H-M   'P 1'
#
loop_
_entity.id
_entity.type
_entity.pdbx_description
1 polymer ?
#
loop_
_entity_poly.entity_id
_entity_poly.type
_entity_poly.pdbx_seq_one_letter_code
_entity_poly.pdbx_strand_id
1 'polypeptide(L)'
;MKQGKKEQFAREHEALLAWYEVCGRKHLPWRNLDPAIASYGVYISEIMLHQTQVSSVLGYFARFMQVYPTLETLSQAKEEEVLVLWRGLGYYSRAKNLLKTARLTGGKLPDNLESLKKLAGIGDYTAGAILCFGFGKAVGFFDTNIKRFLSRFFAISAPSAKILQSLADGFLNKKDAFNHNQALLDLGALVCIAKNPRCNICPLARFCKGVENPALYTPRKVVAYEALEVDLGLYEEEGRIAMVRDREYNLLYGLPRLQSPDDGQSSFTTEAKIPLLGSFKHSRTRYKITARVYAIPTRPKDSEMIAIKDLPTTPLSSFALKALKICGIEVEK
;
A
#
# COMPACT_ATOMS: atom_id res chain seq x y z
N MET A 1 41.06 -22.95 22.68
CA MET A 1 40.85 -21.97 21.60
C MET A 1 39.65 -22.39 20.75
N LYS A 2 38.48 -21.74 20.93
CA LYS A 2 37.29 -21.98 20.10
C LYS A 2 37.49 -21.25 18.78
N GLN A 3 37.82 -22.00 17.73
CA GLN A 3 37.77 -21.46 16.34
C GLN A 3 36.35 -20.94 16.11
N GLY A 4 36.21 -19.61 15.96
CA GLY A 4 34.95 -18.97 15.64
C GLY A 4 34.40 -19.58 14.34
N LYS A 5 33.18 -20.09 14.39
CA LYS A 5 32.44 -20.47 13.18
C LYS A 5 32.46 -19.25 12.26
N LYS A 6 33.18 -19.32 11.12
CA LYS A 6 33.09 -18.31 10.06
C LYS A 6 31.61 -18.09 9.76
N GLU A 7 31.17 -16.83 9.78
CA GLU A 7 29.79 -16.50 9.40
C GLU A 7 29.52 -17.06 7.99
N GLN A 8 28.45 -17.84 7.88
CA GLN A 8 28.15 -18.64 6.69
C GLN A 8 28.03 -17.79 5.40
N PHE A 9 27.67 -16.50 5.50
CA PHE A 9 27.44 -15.59 4.37
C PHE A 9 28.23 -14.28 4.51
N ALA A 10 29.40 -14.30 5.12
CA ALA A 10 30.17 -13.07 5.38
C ALA A 10 30.52 -12.27 4.13
N ARG A 11 30.92 -12.95 3.05
CA ARG A 11 31.28 -12.31 1.76
C ARG A 11 30.06 -11.73 1.04
N GLU A 12 28.93 -12.43 1.12
CA GLU A 12 27.66 -11.99 0.57
C GLU A 12 27.14 -10.76 1.31
N HIS A 13 27.21 -10.75 2.63
CA HIS A 13 26.82 -9.61 3.45
C HIS A 13 27.70 -8.39 3.17
N GLU A 14 29.02 -8.57 3.07
CA GLU A 14 29.95 -7.49 2.73
C GLU A 14 29.61 -6.89 1.36
N ALA A 15 29.44 -7.74 0.33
CA ALA A 15 29.13 -7.28 -1.02
C ALA A 15 27.75 -6.55 -1.07
N LEU A 16 26.75 -7.08 -0.35
CA LEU A 16 25.41 -6.48 -0.29
C LEU A 16 25.44 -5.11 0.41
N LEU A 17 26.10 -5.01 1.55
CA LEU A 17 26.17 -3.77 2.33
C LEU A 17 27.03 -2.71 1.63
N ALA A 18 28.14 -3.09 0.99
CA ALA A 18 28.94 -2.16 0.17
C ALA A 18 28.12 -1.57 -0.98
N TRP A 19 27.32 -2.40 -1.67
CA TRP A 19 26.41 -1.92 -2.69
C TRP A 19 25.33 -0.99 -2.12
N TYR A 20 24.74 -1.36 -0.99
CA TYR A 20 23.70 -0.57 -0.34
C TYR A 20 24.21 0.79 0.11
N GLU A 21 25.48 0.89 0.53
CA GLU A 21 26.11 2.15 0.92
C GLU A 21 26.05 3.18 -0.20
N VAL A 22 26.30 2.73 -1.44
CA VAL A 22 26.38 3.60 -2.64
C VAL A 22 25.03 3.76 -3.35
N CYS A 23 24.27 2.67 -3.46
CA CYS A 23 23.07 2.59 -4.31
C CYS A 23 21.75 2.54 -3.53
N GLY A 24 21.82 2.44 -2.21
CA GLY A 24 20.64 2.32 -1.34
C GLY A 24 19.82 3.61 -1.29
N ARG A 25 18.50 3.47 -1.19
CA ARG A 25 17.56 4.60 -1.08
C ARG A 25 17.50 5.16 0.35
N LYS A 26 18.66 5.45 0.95
CA LYS A 26 18.79 5.91 2.35
C LYS A 26 18.08 7.24 2.60
N HIS A 27 17.86 8.06 1.56
CA HIS A 27 17.17 9.34 1.63
C HIS A 27 15.65 9.22 1.92
N LEU A 28 15.10 8.02 1.94
CA LEU A 28 13.67 7.84 2.23
C LEU A 28 13.36 8.24 3.67
N PRO A 29 12.35 9.09 3.93
CA PRO A 29 12.13 9.71 5.24
C PRO A 29 11.88 8.68 6.36
N TRP A 30 11.28 7.55 6.05
CA TRP A 30 11.03 6.48 7.03
C TRP A 30 12.25 5.60 7.35
N ARG A 31 13.44 5.88 6.77
CA ARG A 31 14.69 5.19 7.06
C ARG A 31 15.62 5.93 8.03
N ASN A 32 15.31 7.20 8.31
CA ASN A 32 16.09 8.09 9.17
C ASN A 32 15.19 8.72 10.24
N LEU A 33 14.39 7.91 10.91
CA LEU A 33 13.48 8.37 11.95
C LEU A 33 14.20 8.53 13.27
N ASP A 34 13.74 9.51 14.05
CA ASP A 34 14.14 9.61 15.47
C ASP A 34 13.75 8.29 16.19
N PRO A 35 14.65 7.70 16.99
CA PRO A 35 14.37 6.47 17.74
C PRO A 35 13.07 6.53 18.56
N ALA A 36 12.70 7.69 19.09
CA ALA A 36 11.49 7.86 19.89
C ALA A 36 10.19 7.58 19.09
N ILE A 37 10.20 7.84 17.77
CA ILE A 37 9.05 7.64 16.91
C ILE A 37 9.27 6.55 15.84
N ALA A 38 10.42 5.89 15.83
CA ALA A 38 10.81 4.96 14.79
C ALA A 38 9.79 3.84 14.59
N SER A 39 9.33 3.19 15.66
CA SER A 39 8.36 2.10 15.56
C SER A 39 7.03 2.55 14.94
N TYR A 40 6.56 3.74 15.29
CA TYR A 40 5.36 4.34 14.74
C TYR A 40 5.55 4.75 13.27
N GLY A 41 6.61 5.51 12.97
CA GLY A 41 6.87 5.98 11.60
C GLY A 41 7.12 4.83 10.61
N VAL A 42 7.82 3.77 11.03
CA VAL A 42 7.96 2.53 10.25
C VAL A 42 6.59 1.90 10.02
N TYR A 43 5.76 1.76 11.07
CA TYR A 43 4.42 1.22 10.92
C TYR A 43 3.59 2.00 9.89
N ILE A 44 3.55 3.33 9.97
CA ILE A 44 2.84 4.18 9.01
C ILE A 44 3.36 3.98 7.59
N SER A 45 4.69 4.03 7.40
CA SER A 45 5.28 3.87 6.06
C SER A 45 5.00 2.50 5.46
N GLU A 46 5.14 1.42 6.23
CA GLU A 46 4.89 0.06 5.75
C GLU A 46 3.42 -0.12 5.32
N ILE A 47 2.47 0.37 6.11
CA ILE A 47 1.05 0.32 5.74
C ILE A 47 0.77 1.18 4.49
N MET A 48 1.39 2.36 4.36
CA MET A 48 1.24 3.20 3.16
C MET A 48 1.84 2.54 1.91
N LEU A 49 2.96 1.85 2.05
CA LEU A 49 3.67 1.17 0.95
C LEU A 49 2.98 -0.12 0.47
N HIS A 50 2.03 -0.68 1.23
CA HIS A 50 1.27 -1.84 0.75
C HIS A 50 0.58 -1.54 -0.59
N GLN A 51 1.04 -2.16 -1.68
CA GLN A 51 0.52 -1.99 -3.04
C GLN A 51 0.54 -0.54 -3.56
N THR A 52 1.39 0.31 -3.00
CA THR A 52 1.54 1.71 -3.40
C THR A 52 3.01 2.01 -3.72
N GLN A 53 3.25 2.79 -4.77
CA GLN A 53 4.60 3.14 -5.18
C GLN A 53 5.22 4.15 -4.19
N VAL A 54 6.53 4.04 -3.97
CA VAL A 54 7.31 4.92 -3.08
C VAL A 54 7.10 6.40 -3.41
N SER A 55 7.17 6.77 -4.69
CA SER A 55 6.96 8.16 -5.15
C SER A 55 5.61 8.75 -4.73
N SER A 56 4.57 7.91 -4.72
CA SER A 56 3.25 8.32 -4.26
C SER A 56 3.20 8.48 -2.74
N VAL A 57 3.90 7.64 -1.99
CA VAL A 57 3.84 7.62 -0.52
C VAL A 57 4.56 8.82 0.11
N LEU A 58 5.62 9.36 -0.51
CA LEU A 58 6.45 10.42 0.07
C LEU A 58 5.64 11.61 0.61
N GLY A 59 4.77 12.19 -0.22
CA GLY A 59 3.95 13.33 0.19
C GLY A 59 2.87 12.98 1.22
N TYR A 60 2.31 11.77 1.15
CA TYR A 60 1.33 11.30 2.14
C TYR A 60 1.96 11.06 3.49
N PHE A 61 3.12 10.42 3.53
CA PHE A 61 3.86 10.16 4.77
C PHE A 61 4.21 11.46 5.49
N ALA A 62 4.77 12.44 4.77
CA ALA A 62 5.15 13.72 5.34
C ALA A 62 3.94 14.44 5.98
N ARG A 63 2.83 14.57 5.23
CA ARG A 63 1.61 15.22 5.75
C ARG A 63 1.00 14.45 6.93
N PHE A 64 0.97 13.12 6.85
CA PHE A 64 0.39 12.29 7.90
C PHE A 64 1.17 12.40 9.20
N MET A 65 2.51 12.34 9.13
CA MET A 65 3.39 12.51 10.30
C MET A 65 3.36 13.92 10.87
N GLN A 66 3.08 14.93 10.05
CA GLN A 66 2.90 16.32 10.51
C GLN A 66 1.61 16.47 11.33
N VAL A 67 0.51 15.86 10.89
CA VAL A 67 -0.81 15.96 11.57
C VAL A 67 -0.89 15.01 12.76
N TYR A 68 -0.36 13.80 12.61
CA TYR A 68 -0.34 12.77 13.65
C TYR A 68 1.11 12.33 13.90
N PRO A 69 1.89 13.11 14.67
CA PRO A 69 3.32 12.83 14.90
C PRO A 69 3.57 11.59 15.75
N THR A 70 2.57 11.12 16.49
CA THR A 70 2.66 9.95 17.36
C THR A 70 1.46 9.02 17.21
N LEU A 71 1.61 7.76 17.61
CA LEU A 71 0.50 6.81 17.64
C LEU A 71 -0.61 7.24 18.60
N GLU A 72 -0.24 7.94 19.67
CA GLU A 72 -1.19 8.49 20.63
C GLU A 72 -2.07 9.58 20.01
N THR A 73 -1.46 10.56 19.29
CA THR A 73 -2.23 11.59 18.57
C THR A 73 -3.15 10.97 17.52
N LEU A 74 -2.69 9.94 16.80
CA LEU A 74 -3.53 9.20 15.87
C LEU A 74 -4.70 8.51 16.57
N SER A 75 -4.51 7.98 17.79
CA SER A 75 -5.58 7.27 18.51
C SER A 75 -6.79 8.17 18.82
N GLN A 76 -6.57 9.48 18.98
CA GLN A 76 -7.58 10.50 19.27
C GLN A 76 -8.27 11.06 18.01
N ALA A 77 -7.75 10.71 16.82
CA ALA A 77 -8.28 11.24 15.57
C ALA A 77 -9.71 10.75 15.28
N LYS A 78 -10.49 11.58 14.58
CA LYS A 78 -11.75 11.14 13.97
C LYS A 78 -11.45 10.34 12.70
N GLU A 79 -12.26 9.32 12.45
CA GLU A 79 -12.04 8.44 11.30
C GLU A 79 -12.13 9.20 9.97
N GLU A 80 -13.05 10.18 9.89
CA GLU A 80 -13.21 11.05 8.73
C GLU A 80 -11.95 11.87 8.43
N GLU A 81 -11.31 12.43 9.44
CA GLU A 81 -10.07 13.21 9.30
C GLU A 81 -8.92 12.35 8.75
N VAL A 82 -8.78 11.13 9.28
CA VAL A 82 -7.77 10.17 8.79
C VAL A 82 -8.05 9.78 7.34
N LEU A 83 -9.32 9.57 6.96
CA LEU A 83 -9.70 9.23 5.59
C LEU A 83 -9.49 10.39 4.62
N VAL A 84 -9.68 11.65 5.06
CA VAL A 84 -9.37 12.85 4.26
C VAL A 84 -7.87 12.92 3.97
N LEU A 85 -7.00 12.74 4.96
CA LEU A 85 -5.55 12.69 4.76
C LEU A 85 -5.09 11.52 3.88
N TRP A 86 -5.84 10.41 3.89
CA TRP A 86 -5.57 9.23 3.09
C TRP A 86 -6.12 9.29 1.66
N ARG A 87 -6.90 10.33 1.37
CA ARG A 87 -7.61 10.49 0.10
C ARG A 87 -6.66 10.42 -1.10
N GLY A 88 -6.96 9.52 -2.03
CA GLY A 88 -6.14 9.29 -3.23
C GLY A 88 -5.08 8.18 -3.10
N LEU A 89 -4.73 7.73 -1.90
CA LEU A 89 -3.77 6.63 -1.70
C LEU A 89 -4.39 5.25 -1.98
N GLY A 90 -5.72 5.15 -1.91
CA GLY A 90 -6.47 3.92 -2.13
C GLY A 90 -6.41 2.93 -0.96
N TYR A 91 -7.12 1.80 -1.08
CA TYR A 91 -7.17 0.75 -0.05
C TYR A 91 -7.46 1.33 1.34
N TYR A 92 -8.57 2.04 1.49
CA TYR A 92 -8.94 2.80 2.70
C TYR A 92 -9.08 1.96 3.97
N SER A 93 -9.29 0.65 3.83
CA SER A 93 -9.22 -0.28 4.96
C SER A 93 -7.89 -0.20 5.72
N ARG A 94 -6.80 0.17 5.04
CA ARG A 94 -5.49 0.38 5.66
C ARG A 94 -5.54 1.55 6.65
N ALA A 95 -6.13 2.68 6.25
CA ALA A 95 -6.30 3.86 7.12
C ALA A 95 -7.17 3.53 8.35
N LYS A 96 -8.28 2.80 8.14
CA LYS A 96 -9.13 2.33 9.24
C LYS A 96 -8.38 1.40 10.19
N ASN A 97 -7.57 0.48 9.64
CA ASN A 97 -6.75 -0.43 10.45
C ASN A 97 -5.68 0.32 11.25
N LEU A 98 -5.06 1.38 10.68
CA LEU A 98 -4.12 2.24 11.42
C LEU A 98 -4.79 2.86 12.64
N LEU A 99 -5.95 3.49 12.45
CA LEU A 99 -6.71 4.12 13.54
C LEU A 99 -7.16 3.08 14.58
N LYS A 100 -7.68 1.93 14.13
CA LYS A 100 -8.06 0.83 15.02
C LYS A 100 -6.89 0.34 15.87
N THR A 101 -5.72 0.15 15.24
CA THR A 101 -4.49 -0.25 15.94
C THR A 101 -4.07 0.80 16.96
N ALA A 102 -4.04 2.09 16.58
CA ALA A 102 -3.68 3.17 17.49
C ALA A 102 -4.55 3.17 18.76
N ARG A 103 -5.85 3.01 18.59
CA ARG A 103 -6.81 2.96 19.72
C ARG A 103 -6.64 1.71 20.59
N LEU A 104 -6.45 0.54 19.97
CA LEU A 104 -6.29 -0.74 20.69
C LEU A 104 -5.00 -0.81 21.49
N THR A 105 -3.95 -0.15 21.05
CA THR A 105 -2.62 -0.22 21.68
C THR A 105 -2.38 0.90 22.69
N GLY A 106 -3.34 1.79 22.91
CA GLY A 106 -3.19 2.92 23.83
C GLY A 106 -2.03 3.85 23.45
N GLY A 107 -1.72 3.97 22.15
CA GLY A 107 -0.67 4.85 21.64
C GLY A 107 0.74 4.23 21.61
N LYS A 108 0.92 2.95 21.95
CA LYS A 108 2.23 2.30 21.94
C LYS A 108 2.18 0.93 21.28
N LEU A 109 2.95 0.73 20.19
CA LEU A 109 3.05 -0.58 19.55
C LEU A 109 3.73 -1.61 20.44
N PRO A 110 3.26 -2.88 20.43
CA PRO A 110 3.98 -3.96 21.08
C PRO A 110 5.29 -4.28 20.34
N ASP A 111 6.29 -4.72 21.08
CA ASP A 111 7.64 -4.99 20.58
C ASP A 111 7.93 -6.49 20.36
N ASN A 112 6.91 -7.29 20.16
CA ASN A 112 7.03 -8.72 19.87
C ASN A 112 6.11 -9.15 18.71
N LEU A 113 6.54 -10.20 18.00
CA LEU A 113 5.92 -10.69 16.77
C LEU A 113 4.45 -11.11 16.97
N GLU A 114 4.18 -11.86 18.03
CA GLU A 114 2.85 -12.43 18.27
C GLU A 114 1.81 -11.35 18.55
N SER A 115 2.16 -10.35 19.36
CA SER A 115 1.28 -9.24 19.69
C SER A 115 1.06 -8.31 18.51
N LEU A 116 2.10 -8.03 17.69
CA LEU A 116 1.97 -7.25 16.47
C LEU A 116 1.02 -7.91 15.47
N LYS A 117 1.13 -9.23 15.28
CA LYS A 117 0.27 -9.98 14.34
C LYS A 117 -1.19 -10.06 14.75
N LYS A 118 -1.55 -9.78 16.00
CA LYS A 118 -2.93 -9.69 16.46
C LYS A 118 -3.59 -8.37 16.05
N LEU A 119 -2.80 -7.37 15.63
CA LEU A 119 -3.30 -6.07 15.22
C LEU A 119 -3.81 -6.09 13.77
N ALA A 120 -4.84 -5.29 13.51
CA ALA A 120 -5.50 -5.29 12.21
C ALA A 120 -4.57 -4.81 11.08
N GLY A 121 -4.44 -5.61 10.02
CA GLY A 121 -3.61 -5.29 8.86
C GLY A 121 -2.11 -5.51 9.02
N ILE A 122 -1.67 -6.09 10.13
CA ILE A 122 -0.27 -6.44 10.39
C ILE A 122 -0.06 -7.95 10.19
N GLY A 123 0.58 -8.32 9.09
CA GLY A 123 1.02 -9.69 8.79
C GLY A 123 2.48 -9.93 9.19
N ASP A 124 2.99 -11.14 8.85
CA ASP A 124 4.37 -11.54 9.17
C ASP A 124 5.42 -10.53 8.66
N TYR A 125 5.28 -10.07 7.41
CA TYR A 125 6.16 -9.07 6.82
C TYR A 125 6.14 -7.75 7.61
N THR A 126 4.97 -7.17 7.80
CA THR A 126 4.84 -5.86 8.47
C THR A 126 5.31 -5.92 9.91
N ALA A 127 5.00 -7.01 10.63
CA ALA A 127 5.48 -7.22 11.98
C ALA A 127 7.02 -7.34 12.03
N GLY A 128 7.62 -8.10 11.10
CA GLY A 128 9.08 -8.23 10.96
C GLY A 128 9.76 -6.89 10.67
N ALA A 129 9.20 -6.09 9.74
CA ALA A 129 9.70 -4.76 9.40
C ALA A 129 9.62 -3.79 10.61
N ILE A 130 8.51 -3.77 11.34
CA ILE A 130 8.35 -2.96 12.57
C ILE A 130 9.37 -3.38 13.63
N LEU A 131 9.56 -4.68 13.83
CA LEU A 131 10.54 -5.18 14.81
C LEU A 131 11.97 -4.80 14.41
N CYS A 132 12.33 -4.97 13.14
CA CYS A 132 13.68 -4.69 12.68
C CYS A 132 13.95 -3.19 12.59
N PHE A 133 13.12 -2.45 11.87
CA PHE A 133 13.37 -1.04 11.56
C PHE A 133 12.89 -0.09 12.65
N GLY A 134 11.84 -0.47 13.37
CA GLY A 134 11.26 0.35 14.43
C GLY A 134 11.79 0.07 15.83
N PHE A 135 12.12 -1.19 16.13
CA PHE A 135 12.61 -1.61 17.45
C PHE A 135 14.07 -2.08 17.44
N GLY A 136 14.76 -2.07 16.30
CA GLY A 136 16.16 -2.48 16.19
C GLY A 136 16.43 -3.98 16.43
N LYS A 137 15.39 -4.84 16.33
CA LYS A 137 15.53 -6.27 16.58
C LYS A 137 16.08 -6.99 15.34
N ALA A 138 17.02 -7.91 15.54
CA ALA A 138 17.60 -8.70 14.46
C ALA A 138 16.63 -9.84 14.06
N VAL A 139 15.69 -9.55 13.17
CA VAL A 139 14.70 -10.51 12.64
C VAL A 139 14.76 -10.55 11.13
N GLY A 140 14.66 -11.76 10.55
CA GLY A 140 14.48 -11.98 9.13
C GLY A 140 13.00 -11.89 8.77
N PHE A 141 12.69 -11.34 7.60
CA PHE A 141 11.35 -11.28 7.04
C PHE A 141 11.41 -11.17 5.52
N PHE A 142 10.29 -11.33 4.84
CA PHE A 142 10.25 -11.23 3.38
C PHE A 142 8.93 -10.65 2.87
N ASP A 143 9.07 -9.73 1.93
CA ASP A 143 8.01 -9.27 1.03
C ASP A 143 8.09 -10.04 -0.31
N THR A 144 7.36 -9.57 -1.32
CA THR A 144 7.42 -10.13 -2.67
C THR A 144 8.78 -9.95 -3.34
N ASN A 145 9.52 -8.90 -3.00
CA ASN A 145 10.85 -8.61 -3.54
C ASN A 145 11.91 -9.51 -2.93
N ILE A 146 11.94 -9.60 -1.59
CA ILE A 146 12.85 -10.48 -0.86
C ILE A 146 12.54 -11.95 -1.17
N LYS A 147 11.26 -12.34 -1.23
CA LYS A 147 10.85 -13.68 -1.67
C LYS A 147 11.47 -14.03 -3.03
N ARG A 148 11.33 -13.15 -4.02
CA ARG A 148 11.89 -13.35 -5.35
C ARG A 148 13.41 -13.45 -5.32
N PHE A 149 14.08 -12.58 -4.57
CA PHE A 149 15.53 -12.62 -4.39
C PHE A 149 15.95 -13.96 -3.78
N LEU A 150 15.39 -14.37 -2.65
CA LEU A 150 15.73 -15.62 -1.96
C LEU A 150 15.48 -16.83 -2.85
N SER A 151 14.37 -16.87 -3.58
CA SER A 151 14.06 -17.96 -4.52
C SER A 151 15.14 -18.10 -5.59
N ARG A 152 15.59 -17.00 -6.18
CA ARG A 152 16.65 -16.96 -7.18
C ARG A 152 18.01 -17.26 -6.59
N PHE A 153 18.35 -16.62 -5.48
CA PHE A 153 19.65 -16.73 -4.83
C PHE A 153 19.96 -18.17 -4.43
N PHE A 154 18.98 -18.88 -3.88
CA PHE A 154 19.11 -20.28 -3.48
C PHE A 154 18.66 -21.28 -4.55
N ALA A 155 18.19 -20.84 -5.71
CA ALA A 155 17.66 -21.66 -6.81
C ALA A 155 16.51 -22.57 -6.37
N ILE A 156 15.54 -22.06 -5.62
CA ILE A 156 14.38 -22.82 -5.15
C ILE A 156 13.14 -22.30 -5.87
N SER A 157 12.50 -23.17 -6.67
CA SER A 157 11.26 -22.86 -7.35
C SER A 157 10.08 -22.99 -6.38
N ALA A 158 9.23 -21.94 -6.32
CA ALA A 158 8.00 -21.90 -5.53
C ALA A 158 8.15 -22.34 -4.04
N PRO A 159 9.12 -21.76 -3.28
CA PRO A 159 9.30 -22.15 -1.88
C PRO A 159 8.06 -21.80 -1.04
N SER A 160 7.73 -22.68 -0.08
CA SER A 160 6.68 -22.41 0.91
C SER A 160 7.04 -21.21 1.82
N ALA A 161 6.05 -20.62 2.49
CA ALA A 161 6.30 -19.53 3.44
C ALA A 161 7.27 -19.95 4.57
N LYS A 162 7.17 -21.19 5.04
CA LYS A 162 8.07 -21.76 6.07
C LYS A 162 9.53 -21.83 5.58
N ILE A 163 9.74 -22.28 4.33
CA ILE A 163 11.08 -22.31 3.72
C ILE A 163 11.62 -20.88 3.56
N LEU A 164 10.80 -19.96 3.06
CA LEU A 164 11.20 -18.55 2.89
C LEU A 164 11.60 -17.90 4.20
N GLN A 165 10.84 -18.13 5.27
CA GLN A 165 11.18 -17.62 6.60
C GLN A 165 12.51 -18.19 7.09
N SER A 166 12.71 -19.51 6.95
CA SER A 166 13.99 -20.14 7.32
C SER A 166 15.18 -19.59 6.52
N LEU A 167 14.98 -19.28 5.23
CA LEU A 167 16.01 -18.66 4.38
C LEU A 167 16.27 -17.21 4.79
N ALA A 168 15.23 -16.44 5.10
CA ALA A 168 15.36 -15.06 5.55
C ALA A 168 16.11 -14.99 6.88
N ASP A 169 15.79 -15.85 7.83
CA ASP A 169 16.47 -15.92 9.12
C ASP A 169 17.93 -16.42 9.00
N GLY A 170 18.15 -17.42 8.12
CA GLY A 170 19.48 -18.01 7.89
C GLY A 170 20.42 -17.09 7.12
N PHE A 171 19.90 -16.25 6.23
CA PHE A 171 20.68 -15.29 5.44
C PHE A 171 20.82 -13.92 6.14
N LEU A 172 20.16 -13.71 7.27
CA LEU A 172 20.20 -12.45 8.00
C LEU A 172 21.59 -12.12 8.54
N ASN A 173 22.10 -10.93 8.24
CA ASN A 173 23.23 -10.36 8.98
C ASN A 173 22.75 -9.85 10.34
N LYS A 174 22.92 -10.67 11.37
CA LYS A 174 22.46 -10.32 12.73
C LYS A 174 23.21 -9.15 13.37
N LYS A 175 24.42 -8.82 12.88
CA LYS A 175 25.23 -7.70 13.39
C LYS A 175 24.71 -6.37 12.89
N ASP A 176 24.15 -6.37 11.67
CA ASP A 176 23.59 -5.19 11.03
C ASP A 176 22.28 -5.56 10.28
N ALA A 177 21.29 -6.01 11.03
CA ALA A 177 20.03 -6.48 10.49
C ALA A 177 19.24 -5.34 9.81
N PHE A 178 19.36 -4.12 10.33
CA PHE A 178 18.68 -2.95 9.76
C PHE A 178 19.13 -2.69 8.33
N ASN A 179 20.42 -2.44 8.12
CA ASN A 179 20.94 -2.15 6.77
C ASN A 179 20.85 -3.36 5.85
N HIS A 180 21.04 -4.57 6.36
CA HIS A 180 20.90 -5.81 5.59
C HIS A 180 19.48 -5.97 5.00
N ASN A 181 18.44 -5.83 5.82
CA ASN A 181 17.05 -5.95 5.33
C ASN A 181 16.67 -4.81 4.40
N GLN A 182 17.11 -3.58 4.69
CA GLN A 182 16.91 -2.44 3.77
C GLN A 182 17.61 -2.68 2.42
N ALA A 183 18.84 -3.23 2.45
CA ALA A 183 19.58 -3.57 1.24
C ALA A 183 18.86 -4.65 0.41
N LEU A 184 18.30 -5.67 1.04
CA LEU A 184 17.51 -6.69 0.34
C LEU A 184 16.25 -6.15 -0.31
N LEU A 185 15.53 -5.24 0.38
CA LEU A 185 14.37 -4.55 -0.18
C LEU A 185 14.75 -3.73 -1.41
N ASP A 186 15.88 -3.00 -1.34
CA ASP A 186 16.36 -2.18 -2.44
C ASP A 186 16.92 -3.03 -3.58
N LEU A 187 17.68 -4.08 -3.29
CA LEU A 187 18.17 -5.01 -4.30
C LEU A 187 17.01 -5.62 -5.09
N GLY A 188 15.95 -6.04 -4.39
CA GLY A 188 14.76 -6.59 -5.03
C GLY A 188 13.98 -5.56 -5.86
N ALA A 189 13.95 -4.31 -5.44
CA ALA A 189 13.22 -3.24 -6.14
C ALA A 189 14.01 -2.67 -7.34
N LEU A 190 15.34 -2.63 -7.28
CA LEU A 190 16.18 -1.90 -8.23
C LEU A 190 16.96 -2.82 -9.19
N VAL A 191 17.39 -3.99 -8.72
CA VAL A 191 18.30 -4.89 -9.44
C VAL A 191 17.65 -6.24 -9.72
N CYS A 192 17.28 -6.98 -8.69
CA CYS A 192 16.63 -8.29 -8.81
C CYS A 192 15.14 -8.17 -9.12
N ILE A 193 14.78 -7.35 -10.10
CA ILE A 193 13.40 -7.05 -10.49
C ILE A 193 12.68 -8.27 -11.09
N ALA A 194 11.34 -8.23 -11.12
CA ALA A 194 10.54 -9.38 -11.53
C ALA A 194 10.77 -9.79 -12.99
N LYS A 195 10.77 -8.82 -13.90
CA LYS A 195 10.98 -9.03 -15.34
C LYS A 195 12.34 -8.46 -15.75
N ASN A 196 13.16 -9.25 -16.42
CA ASN A 196 14.50 -8.86 -16.87
C ASN A 196 15.39 -8.35 -15.71
N PRO A 197 15.76 -9.19 -14.73
CA PRO A 197 16.61 -8.77 -13.62
C PRO A 197 17.99 -8.35 -14.14
N ARG A 198 18.59 -7.36 -13.49
CA ARG A 198 19.86 -6.73 -13.86
C ARG A 198 21.03 -7.49 -13.22
N CYS A 199 21.21 -8.77 -13.58
CA CYS A 199 22.20 -9.65 -12.97
C CYS A 199 23.66 -9.19 -13.23
N ASN A 200 23.90 -8.46 -14.31
CA ASN A 200 25.22 -7.90 -14.68
C ASN A 200 25.73 -6.83 -13.70
N ILE A 201 24.84 -6.14 -12.98
CA ILE A 201 25.19 -5.14 -11.95
C ILE A 201 24.85 -5.61 -10.52
N CYS A 202 24.44 -6.86 -10.37
CA CYS A 202 24.03 -7.38 -9.06
C CYS A 202 25.28 -7.68 -8.19
N PRO A 203 25.39 -7.11 -6.99
CA PRO A 203 26.54 -7.35 -6.09
C PRO A 203 26.65 -8.81 -5.66
N LEU A 204 25.55 -9.55 -5.73
CA LEU A 204 25.45 -10.94 -5.32
C LEU A 204 25.45 -11.93 -6.49
N ALA A 205 25.67 -11.49 -7.74
CA ALA A 205 25.58 -12.35 -8.93
C ALA A 205 26.49 -13.58 -8.83
N ARG A 206 27.75 -13.40 -8.40
CA ARG A 206 28.75 -14.48 -8.27
C ARG A 206 28.41 -15.56 -7.23
N PHE A 207 27.49 -15.26 -6.32
CA PHE A 207 27.03 -16.17 -5.27
C PHE A 207 25.64 -16.74 -5.58
N CYS A 208 24.94 -16.19 -6.57
CA CYS A 208 23.55 -16.50 -6.87
C CYS A 208 23.45 -17.79 -7.69
N LYS A 209 22.83 -18.83 -7.14
CA LYS A 209 22.65 -20.12 -7.82
C LYS A 209 21.70 -20.06 -9.02
N GLY A 210 20.80 -19.08 -9.06
CA GLY A 210 19.83 -18.90 -10.15
C GLY A 210 20.23 -17.84 -11.17
N VAL A 211 21.48 -17.37 -11.18
CA VAL A 211 21.92 -16.23 -12.01
C VAL A 211 21.80 -16.51 -13.52
N GLU A 212 22.05 -17.73 -13.98
CA GLU A 212 21.98 -18.09 -15.40
C GLU A 212 20.53 -18.12 -15.91
N ASN A 213 19.59 -18.57 -15.09
CA ASN A 213 18.17 -18.63 -15.49
C ASN A 213 17.21 -18.16 -14.37
N PRO A 214 17.21 -16.86 -14.04
CA PRO A 214 16.44 -16.33 -12.93
C PRO A 214 14.91 -16.45 -13.13
N ALA A 215 14.44 -16.67 -14.36
CA ALA A 215 13.03 -16.82 -14.66
C ALA A 215 12.42 -18.11 -14.06
N LEU A 216 13.21 -19.18 -13.95
CA LEU A 216 12.77 -20.47 -13.38
C LEU A 216 12.34 -20.35 -11.93
N TYR A 217 12.88 -19.40 -11.17
CA TYR A 217 12.65 -19.22 -9.74
C TYR A 217 11.68 -18.07 -9.43
N THR A 218 10.95 -17.62 -10.45
CA THR A 218 9.95 -16.55 -10.31
C THR A 218 8.65 -16.96 -10.98
N PRO A 219 7.82 -17.75 -10.32
CA PRO A 219 6.54 -18.15 -10.89
C PRO A 219 5.70 -16.91 -11.20
N ARG A 220 5.20 -16.83 -12.44
CA ARG A 220 4.31 -15.76 -12.89
C ARG A 220 2.95 -15.98 -12.27
N LYS A 221 2.46 -15.03 -11.50
CA LYS A 221 1.05 -15.00 -11.10
C LYS A 221 0.27 -14.44 -12.29
N VAL A 222 -0.50 -15.29 -12.95
CA VAL A 222 -1.45 -14.84 -13.95
C VAL A 222 -2.64 -14.25 -13.18
N VAL A 223 -2.87 -12.96 -13.31
CA VAL A 223 -4.07 -12.30 -12.78
C VAL A 223 -5.08 -12.23 -13.91
N ALA A 224 -6.16 -12.99 -13.78
CA ALA A 224 -7.32 -12.79 -14.65
C ALA A 224 -8.02 -11.49 -14.25
N TYR A 225 -8.12 -10.56 -15.19
CA TYR A 225 -8.86 -9.31 -14.99
C TYR A 225 -10.28 -9.49 -15.51
N GLU A 226 -11.25 -9.01 -14.75
CA GLU A 226 -12.66 -8.92 -15.14
C GLU A 226 -12.95 -7.47 -15.58
N ALA A 227 -13.63 -7.32 -16.72
CA ALA A 227 -14.11 -6.01 -17.16
C ALA A 227 -15.43 -5.70 -16.44
N LEU A 228 -15.58 -4.46 -15.98
CA LEU A 228 -16.77 -3.97 -15.32
C LEU A 228 -17.13 -2.61 -15.90
N GLU A 229 -18.39 -2.44 -16.31
CA GLU A 229 -18.95 -1.14 -16.68
C GLU A 229 -19.77 -0.58 -15.52
N VAL A 230 -19.63 0.71 -15.26
CA VAL A 230 -20.33 1.41 -14.19
C VAL A 230 -20.81 2.75 -14.69
N ASP A 231 -22.11 2.99 -14.58
CA ASP A 231 -22.72 4.27 -14.86
C ASP A 231 -22.98 5.03 -13.57
N LEU A 232 -22.58 6.32 -13.56
CA LEU A 232 -22.68 7.21 -12.41
C LEU A 232 -23.57 8.41 -12.77
N GLY A 233 -24.36 8.88 -11.82
CA GLY A 233 -25.19 10.07 -11.96
C GLY A 233 -24.60 11.27 -11.24
N LEU A 234 -24.48 12.41 -11.91
CA LEU A 234 -24.25 13.70 -11.28
C LEU A 234 -25.58 14.45 -11.21
N TYR A 235 -26.03 14.72 -10.00
CA TYR A 235 -27.09 15.69 -9.73
C TYR A 235 -26.48 16.90 -9.04
N GLU A 236 -26.68 18.07 -9.59
CA GLU A 236 -26.19 19.34 -9.06
C GLU A 236 -27.35 20.33 -8.96
N GLU A 237 -27.44 20.99 -7.81
CA GLU A 237 -28.42 22.02 -7.55
C GLU A 237 -27.82 23.05 -6.57
N GLU A 238 -27.87 24.32 -6.93
CA GLU A 238 -27.40 25.46 -6.12
C GLU A 238 -25.97 25.30 -5.57
N GLY A 239 -25.03 24.82 -6.37
CA GLY A 239 -23.63 24.60 -5.98
C GLY A 239 -23.42 23.44 -5.00
N ARG A 240 -24.40 22.53 -4.91
CA ARG A 240 -24.35 21.30 -4.12
C ARG A 240 -24.54 20.11 -5.04
N ILE A 241 -23.88 19.01 -4.72
CA ILE A 241 -23.98 17.76 -5.48
C ILE A 241 -24.52 16.63 -4.62
N ALA A 242 -25.29 15.76 -5.25
CA ALA A 242 -25.80 14.56 -4.59
C ALA A 242 -24.69 13.51 -4.52
N MET A 243 -24.36 13.11 -3.30
CA MET A 243 -23.36 12.09 -3.03
C MET A 243 -23.96 10.95 -2.21
N VAL A 244 -23.47 9.74 -2.43
CA VAL A 244 -23.87 8.55 -1.64
C VAL A 244 -22.67 8.00 -0.90
N ARG A 245 -22.91 7.41 0.28
CA ARG A 245 -21.86 6.69 1.00
C ARG A 245 -21.54 5.37 0.31
N ASP A 246 -20.25 5.08 0.12
CA ASP A 246 -19.79 3.81 -0.46
C ASP A 246 -20.25 2.65 0.44
N ARG A 247 -20.88 1.64 -0.15
CA ARG A 247 -21.43 0.47 0.59
C ARG A 247 -20.35 -0.34 1.31
N GLU A 248 -19.12 -0.35 0.77
CA GLU A 248 -17.99 -1.10 1.34
C GLU A 248 -17.27 -0.29 2.44
N TYR A 249 -17.26 1.05 2.31
CA TYR A 249 -16.60 1.96 3.24
C TYR A 249 -17.58 3.07 3.64
N ASN A 250 -18.48 2.79 4.55
CA ASN A 250 -19.62 3.66 4.97
C ASN A 250 -19.29 5.15 5.19
N LEU A 251 -18.00 5.51 5.29
CA LEU A 251 -17.56 6.89 5.51
C LEU A 251 -17.02 7.58 4.24
N LEU A 252 -16.88 6.84 3.12
CA LEU A 252 -16.44 7.44 1.87
C LEU A 252 -17.62 7.79 0.98
N TYR A 253 -17.58 8.98 0.42
CA TYR A 253 -18.58 9.44 -0.52
C TYR A 253 -18.18 9.17 -1.98
N GLY A 254 -19.18 8.94 -2.83
CA GLY A 254 -19.06 8.80 -4.27
C GLY A 254 -20.32 9.28 -4.99
N LEU A 255 -20.24 9.45 -6.29
CA LEU A 255 -21.44 9.69 -7.09
C LEU A 255 -22.36 8.46 -7.06
N PRO A 256 -23.69 8.65 -7.03
CA PRO A 256 -24.65 7.56 -7.09
C PRO A 256 -24.46 6.71 -8.35
N ARG A 257 -24.57 5.40 -8.22
CA ARG A 257 -24.57 4.49 -9.37
C ARG A 257 -25.97 4.49 -10.00
N LEU A 258 -25.98 4.65 -11.32
CA LEU A 258 -27.15 4.39 -12.11
C LEU A 258 -27.21 2.87 -12.31
N GLN A 259 -28.27 2.23 -11.83
CA GLN A 259 -28.39 0.77 -11.94
C GLN A 259 -28.80 0.37 -13.35
N SER A 260 -28.31 -0.79 -13.80
CA SER A 260 -28.83 -1.47 -14.98
C SER A 260 -30.26 -1.96 -14.74
N PRO A 261 -31.13 -2.00 -15.76
CA PRO A 261 -32.50 -2.49 -15.63
C PRO A 261 -32.64 -3.91 -15.04
N ASP A 262 -31.56 -4.71 -15.10
CA ASP A 262 -31.55 -6.11 -14.66
C ASP A 262 -31.49 -6.30 -13.13
N ASP A 263 -31.17 -5.28 -12.33
CA ASP A 263 -30.97 -5.41 -10.87
C ASP A 263 -32.24 -5.14 -10.04
N GLY A 264 -33.39 -4.95 -10.64
CA GLY A 264 -34.71 -4.89 -9.97
C GLY A 264 -34.93 -3.71 -9.00
N GLN A 265 -33.98 -2.78 -8.87
CA GLN A 265 -34.04 -1.67 -7.91
C GLN A 265 -33.71 -0.30 -8.49
N SER A 266 -33.84 -0.10 -9.79
CA SER A 266 -33.57 1.21 -10.40
C SER A 266 -34.83 2.05 -10.55
N SER A 267 -34.80 3.25 -10.02
CA SER A 267 -35.83 4.28 -10.20
C SER A 267 -35.59 5.17 -11.42
N PHE A 268 -34.65 4.83 -12.28
CA PHE A 268 -34.34 5.61 -13.50
C PHE A 268 -34.58 4.74 -14.73
N THR A 269 -35.75 4.88 -15.32
CA THR A 269 -36.06 4.34 -16.66
C THR A 269 -35.31 5.15 -17.73
N THR A 270 -34.63 4.45 -18.61
CA THR A 270 -33.77 4.94 -19.71
C THR A 270 -34.50 5.64 -20.84
N GLU A 271 -35.72 6.15 -20.65
CA GLU A 271 -36.49 6.82 -21.73
C GLU A 271 -36.11 8.28 -22.00
N ALA A 272 -35.45 8.96 -21.04
CA ALA A 272 -34.90 10.29 -21.33
C ALA A 272 -33.44 10.13 -21.76
N LYS A 273 -33.04 10.79 -22.85
CA LYS A 273 -31.63 10.92 -23.28
C LYS A 273 -30.87 11.72 -22.24
N ILE A 274 -30.32 11.01 -21.18
CA ILE A 274 -29.54 11.64 -20.14
C ILE A 274 -28.19 12.03 -20.73
N PRO A 275 -27.73 13.30 -20.61
CA PRO A 275 -26.47 13.75 -21.18
C PRO A 275 -25.28 13.04 -20.55
N LEU A 276 -24.42 12.46 -21.39
CA LEU A 276 -23.13 11.91 -20.98
C LEU A 276 -22.14 13.06 -20.76
N LEU A 277 -21.62 13.22 -19.55
CA LEU A 277 -20.60 14.21 -19.21
C LEU A 277 -19.20 13.75 -19.58
N GLY A 278 -18.96 12.43 -19.51
CA GLY A 278 -17.70 11.84 -19.91
C GLY A 278 -17.48 10.43 -19.34
N SER A 279 -16.29 9.88 -19.58
CA SER A 279 -15.92 8.55 -19.11
C SER A 279 -14.48 8.48 -18.65
N PHE A 280 -14.17 7.50 -17.78
CA PHE A 280 -12.81 7.25 -17.33
C PHE A 280 -12.57 5.76 -17.03
N LYS A 281 -11.28 5.37 -17.04
CA LYS A 281 -10.85 4.03 -16.67
C LYS A 281 -10.33 4.02 -15.23
N HIS A 282 -10.70 2.98 -14.51
CA HIS A 282 -10.24 2.73 -13.14
C HIS A 282 -9.92 1.24 -12.98
N SER A 283 -8.92 0.93 -12.14
CA SER A 283 -8.58 -0.46 -11.81
C SER A 283 -8.71 -0.66 -10.31
N ARG A 284 -9.41 -1.71 -9.91
CA ARG A 284 -9.56 -2.09 -8.50
C ARG A 284 -9.40 -3.60 -8.36
N THR A 285 -8.38 -4.03 -7.62
CA THR A 285 -8.04 -5.45 -7.45
C THR A 285 -7.98 -6.20 -8.78
N ARG A 286 -8.97 -7.04 -9.08
CA ARG A 286 -9.10 -7.81 -10.33
C ARG A 286 -9.98 -7.14 -11.39
N TYR A 287 -10.63 -6.02 -11.07
CA TYR A 287 -11.54 -5.34 -11.97
C TYR A 287 -10.86 -4.24 -12.77
N LYS A 288 -11.08 -4.25 -14.09
CA LYS A 288 -10.84 -3.12 -14.99
C LYS A 288 -12.18 -2.43 -15.25
N ILE A 289 -12.36 -1.28 -14.62
CA ILE A 289 -13.63 -0.55 -14.61
C ILE A 289 -13.60 0.51 -15.70
N THR A 290 -14.61 0.53 -16.56
CA THR A 290 -14.95 1.66 -17.42
C THR A 290 -16.15 2.35 -16.80
N ALA A 291 -15.97 3.58 -16.33
CA ALA A 291 -17.03 4.36 -15.72
C ALA A 291 -17.48 5.47 -16.66
N ARG A 292 -18.79 5.66 -16.77
CA ARG A 292 -19.45 6.76 -17.50
C ARG A 292 -20.18 7.63 -16.49
N VAL A 293 -20.15 8.94 -16.66
CA VAL A 293 -20.83 9.90 -15.78
C VAL A 293 -21.88 10.65 -16.59
N TYR A 294 -23.11 10.68 -16.08
CA TYR A 294 -24.26 11.30 -16.70
C TYR A 294 -24.83 12.43 -15.84
N ALA A 295 -25.32 13.51 -16.45
CA ALA A 295 -26.07 14.54 -15.73
C ALA A 295 -27.52 14.08 -15.54
N ILE A 296 -27.91 13.79 -14.28
CA ILE A 296 -29.25 13.28 -13.97
C ILE A 296 -30.20 14.41 -13.54
N PRO A 297 -31.46 14.39 -13.98
CA PRO A 297 -32.42 15.48 -13.74
C PRO A 297 -33.04 15.44 -12.35
N THR A 298 -32.94 14.32 -11.63
CA THR A 298 -33.58 14.13 -10.31
C THR A 298 -32.60 13.64 -9.30
N ARG A 299 -32.75 14.16 -8.07
CA ARG A 299 -31.92 13.76 -6.92
C ARG A 299 -32.19 12.30 -6.54
N PRO A 300 -31.15 11.46 -6.41
CA PRO A 300 -31.29 10.09 -5.88
C PRO A 300 -31.75 10.09 -4.41
N LYS A 301 -32.71 9.21 -4.06
CA LYS A 301 -33.35 9.17 -2.74
C LYS A 301 -32.36 9.01 -1.58
N ASP A 302 -31.35 8.16 -1.74
CA ASP A 302 -30.37 7.82 -0.69
C ASP A 302 -29.12 8.72 -0.75
N SER A 303 -29.23 9.93 -1.30
CA SER A 303 -28.12 10.85 -1.45
C SER A 303 -28.14 11.97 -0.42
N GLU A 304 -26.95 12.40 0.00
CA GLU A 304 -26.71 13.61 0.78
C GLU A 304 -26.26 14.73 -0.18
N MET A 305 -26.82 15.95 0.00
CA MET A 305 -26.38 17.12 -0.78
C MET A 305 -25.19 17.77 -0.12
N ILE A 306 -24.01 17.63 -0.74
CA ILE A 306 -22.76 18.18 -0.24
C ILE A 306 -22.40 19.42 -1.07
N ALA A 307 -22.09 20.53 -0.41
CA ALA A 307 -21.67 21.73 -1.09
C ALA A 307 -20.29 21.51 -1.78
N ILE A 308 -20.14 22.00 -2.99
CA ILE A 308 -18.88 21.82 -3.75
C ILE A 308 -17.68 22.39 -2.98
N LYS A 309 -17.86 23.52 -2.27
CA LYS A 309 -16.84 24.11 -1.38
C LYS A 309 -16.39 23.20 -0.24
N ASP A 310 -17.22 22.26 0.19
CA ASP A 310 -16.95 21.36 1.33
C ASP A 310 -16.31 20.04 0.88
N LEU A 311 -16.18 19.78 -0.43
CA LEU A 311 -15.55 18.59 -0.98
C LEU A 311 -14.07 18.41 -0.55
N PRO A 312 -13.25 19.47 -0.37
CA PRO A 312 -11.89 19.34 0.16
C PRO A 312 -11.81 18.68 1.53
N THR A 313 -12.82 18.82 2.37
CA THR A 313 -12.89 18.22 3.72
C THR A 313 -13.76 16.96 3.77
N THR A 314 -14.36 16.58 2.65
CA THR A 314 -15.22 15.38 2.55
C THR A 314 -14.36 14.14 2.26
N PRO A 315 -14.56 13.01 2.95
CA PRO A 315 -13.84 11.77 2.69
C PRO A 315 -14.33 11.12 1.38
N LEU A 316 -13.66 11.43 0.28
CA LEU A 316 -13.99 10.95 -1.07
C LEU A 316 -13.15 9.74 -1.46
N SER A 317 -13.76 8.77 -2.17
CA SER A 317 -13.01 7.69 -2.78
C SER A 317 -12.19 8.17 -3.99
N SER A 318 -11.10 7.46 -4.33
CA SER A 318 -10.31 7.77 -5.54
C SER A 318 -11.12 7.62 -6.83
N PHE A 319 -12.17 6.80 -6.80
CA PHE A 319 -13.10 6.63 -7.90
C PHE A 319 -14.01 7.87 -8.03
N ALA A 320 -14.52 8.39 -6.90
CA ALA A 320 -15.30 9.63 -6.87
C ALA A 320 -14.50 10.84 -7.35
N LEU A 321 -13.24 10.98 -6.93
CA LEU A 321 -12.36 12.08 -7.38
C LEU A 321 -12.19 12.10 -8.91
N LYS A 322 -12.04 10.92 -9.53
CA LYS A 322 -11.97 10.82 -10.98
C LYS A 322 -13.30 11.20 -11.66
N ALA A 323 -14.41 10.77 -11.09
CA ALA A 323 -15.73 11.10 -11.61
C ALA A 323 -16.00 12.61 -11.52
N LEU A 324 -15.73 13.25 -10.41
CA LEU A 324 -15.87 14.69 -10.22
C LEU A 324 -15.00 15.49 -11.19
N LYS A 325 -13.74 15.06 -11.39
CA LYS A 325 -12.84 15.70 -12.35
C LYS A 325 -13.37 15.65 -13.79
N ILE A 326 -14.02 14.55 -14.20
CA ILE A 326 -14.68 14.44 -15.52
C ILE A 326 -15.82 15.45 -15.66
N CYS A 327 -16.48 15.80 -14.56
CA CYS A 327 -17.55 16.79 -14.51
C CYS A 327 -17.02 18.24 -14.39
N GLY A 328 -15.72 18.47 -14.45
CA GLY A 328 -15.12 19.80 -14.26
C GLY A 328 -15.05 20.26 -12.81
N ILE A 329 -15.36 19.39 -11.85
CA ILE A 329 -15.30 19.70 -10.42
C ILE A 329 -13.93 19.28 -9.90
N GLU A 330 -13.03 20.24 -9.70
CA GLU A 330 -11.72 19.99 -9.13
C GLU A 330 -11.79 20.03 -7.59
N VAL A 331 -11.28 18.99 -6.96
CA VAL A 331 -11.18 18.90 -5.50
C VAL A 331 -9.71 19.02 -5.15
N GLU A 332 -9.33 20.14 -4.59
CA GLU A 332 -7.97 20.37 -4.11
C GLU A 332 -7.55 19.34 -3.05
N LYS A 333 -6.25 19.01 -3.06
CA LYS A 333 -5.67 17.98 -2.18
C LYS A 333 -5.25 18.54 -0.84
#